data_054971a22702abad484bc9a43f6f4bf6
#
_entry.id   054971a22702abad484bc9a43f6f4bf6
#
_cell.length_a   1.000
_cell.length_b   1.000
_cell.length_c   1.000
_cell.angle_alpha   90.00
_cell.angle_beta   90.00
_cell.angle_gamma   90.00
#
_symmetry.space_group_name_H-M   'P 1'
#
loop_
_entity.id
_entity.type
_entity.pdbx_description
1 polymer ?
#
loop_
_entity_poly.entity_id
_entity_poly.type
_entity_poly.pdbx_seq_one_letter_code
_entity_poly.pdbx_strand_id
1 'polypeptide(L)'
;MRRQEVLKLLGALPLLALRPSPAAAMGGTLPELDQLAPDFNLESAGQSGALGQRLQRDDFRGSWLVLYFYPREFTSGCTLEARGFQRDLSLYPAADAAVVGVSADGSDKHASFCTSEGLDFPLLSDPGGAVSKLYGAWIPPFSQRHTFVIDPDGILRARFVGVNPSVHSQEVLSTLQELQV
;
A
#
# COMPACT_ATOMS: atom_id res chain seq x y z
N MET A 1 72.08 5.42 -23.53
CA MET A 1 71.31 4.89 -22.40
C MET A 1 69.87 5.35 -22.55
N ARG A 2 68.98 4.48 -23.00
CA ARG A 2 67.57 4.82 -23.24
C ARG A 2 66.75 4.40 -22.00
N ARG A 3 66.10 5.37 -21.36
CA ARG A 3 65.12 5.09 -20.25
C ARG A 3 63.81 4.69 -20.90
N GLN A 4 63.38 3.48 -20.60
CA GLN A 4 62.03 2.95 -20.97
C GLN A 4 61.02 3.50 -19.95
N GLU A 5 60.06 4.27 -20.43
CA GLU A 5 58.88 4.66 -19.66
C GLU A 5 57.88 3.48 -19.65
N VAL A 6 57.63 2.98 -18.44
CA VAL A 6 56.61 1.92 -18.20
C VAL A 6 55.26 2.63 -17.99
N LEU A 7 54.41 2.61 -19.00
CA LEU A 7 53.04 3.11 -18.94
C LEU A 7 52.22 2.16 -18.09
N LYS A 8 51.84 2.55 -16.87
CA LYS A 8 50.92 1.79 -16.03
C LYS A 8 49.48 2.00 -16.55
N LEU A 9 48.93 1.01 -17.22
CA LEU A 9 47.49 0.91 -17.48
C LEU A 9 46.76 0.64 -16.15
N LEU A 10 46.16 1.66 -15.58
CA LEU A 10 45.15 1.54 -14.53
C LEU A 10 43.83 1.09 -15.17
N GLY A 11 43.56 -0.20 -15.13
CA GLY A 11 42.27 -0.77 -15.52
C GLY A 11 41.18 -0.28 -14.56
N ALA A 12 40.26 0.54 -15.03
CA ALA A 12 39.03 0.87 -14.31
C ALA A 12 38.13 -0.39 -14.25
N LEU A 13 38.06 -1.05 -13.10
CA LEU A 13 37.02 -2.05 -12.85
C LEU A 13 35.66 -1.34 -12.88
N PRO A 14 34.65 -1.86 -13.61
CA PRO A 14 33.30 -1.34 -13.53
C PRO A 14 32.76 -1.61 -12.13
N LEU A 15 32.38 -0.54 -11.43
CA LEU A 15 31.66 -0.62 -10.17
C LEU A 15 30.30 -1.27 -10.48
N LEU A 16 30.17 -2.57 -10.20
CA LEU A 16 28.90 -3.26 -10.26
C LEU A 16 28.03 -2.65 -9.16
N ALA A 17 27.09 -1.79 -9.53
CA ALA A 17 26.10 -1.27 -8.60
C ALA A 17 25.31 -2.48 -8.04
N LEU A 18 25.54 -2.80 -6.77
CA LEU A 18 24.70 -3.76 -6.05
C LEU A 18 23.29 -3.21 -6.04
N ARG A 19 22.40 -3.84 -6.83
CA ARG A 19 20.96 -3.58 -6.73
C ARG A 19 20.52 -4.08 -5.36
N PRO A 20 19.83 -3.25 -4.56
CA PRO A 20 19.28 -3.73 -3.30
C PRO A 20 18.35 -4.90 -3.56
N SER A 21 18.51 -5.97 -2.80
CA SER A 21 17.57 -7.11 -2.88
C SER A 21 16.17 -6.64 -2.47
N PRO A 22 15.12 -7.07 -3.17
CA PRO A 22 13.76 -6.71 -2.80
C PRO A 22 13.48 -7.14 -1.36
N ALA A 23 12.85 -6.25 -0.59
CA ALA A 23 12.49 -6.56 0.78
C ALA A 23 11.42 -7.67 0.79
N ALA A 24 11.67 -8.73 1.56
CA ALA A 24 10.70 -9.80 1.77
C ALA A 24 9.92 -9.55 3.06
N ALA A 25 8.61 -9.79 3.02
CA ALA A 25 7.73 -9.77 4.18
C ALA A 25 7.00 -11.11 4.31
N MET A 26 6.33 -11.32 5.44
CA MET A 26 5.32 -12.37 5.51
C MET A 26 4.18 -12.02 4.54
N GLY A 27 4.08 -12.77 3.45
CA GLY A 27 3.09 -12.51 2.39
C GLY A 27 3.70 -12.34 1.00
N GLY A 28 5.03 -12.32 0.88
CA GLY A 28 5.73 -12.28 -0.41
C GLY A 28 6.76 -11.15 -0.53
N THR A 29 7.12 -10.81 -1.77
CA THR A 29 8.04 -9.72 -2.08
C THR A 29 7.30 -8.39 -2.07
N LEU A 30 7.77 -7.45 -1.27
CA LEU A 30 7.22 -6.10 -1.20
C LEU A 30 7.62 -5.29 -2.45
N PRO A 31 6.74 -4.43 -2.99
CA PRO A 31 7.11 -3.49 -4.04
C PRO A 31 8.19 -2.51 -3.53
N GLU A 32 9.08 -2.11 -4.41
CA GLU A 32 10.18 -1.19 -4.08
C GLU A 32 9.66 0.23 -3.86
N LEU A 33 10.26 0.94 -2.88
CA LEU A 33 10.00 2.37 -2.67
C LEU A 33 10.53 3.18 -3.86
N ASP A 34 9.94 4.35 -4.06
CA ASP A 34 10.28 5.30 -5.12
C ASP A 34 10.12 4.72 -6.54
N GLN A 35 9.30 3.67 -6.68
CA GLN A 35 8.88 3.10 -7.94
C GLN A 35 7.36 3.22 -8.10
N LEU A 36 6.89 3.11 -9.34
CA LEU A 36 5.46 3.06 -9.62
C LEU A 36 4.82 1.91 -8.83
N ALA A 37 3.81 2.22 -8.02
CA ALA A 37 3.09 1.20 -7.25
C ALA A 37 2.42 0.18 -8.17
N PRO A 38 2.33 -1.10 -7.80
CA PRO A 38 1.59 -2.09 -8.58
C PRO A 38 0.17 -1.62 -8.88
N ASP A 39 -0.29 -1.90 -10.08
CA ASP A 39 -1.65 -1.53 -10.49
C ASP A 39 -2.69 -2.46 -9.87
N PHE A 40 -3.90 -1.94 -9.73
CA PHE A 40 -5.05 -2.71 -9.33
C PHE A 40 -6.30 -2.23 -10.08
N ASN A 41 -7.27 -3.11 -10.21
CA ASN A 41 -8.61 -2.81 -10.71
C ASN A 41 -9.57 -3.78 -10.02
N LEU A 42 -10.17 -3.33 -8.92
CA LEU A 42 -10.96 -4.16 -8.02
C LEU A 42 -12.38 -3.61 -7.84
N GLU A 43 -13.32 -4.51 -7.60
CA GLU A 43 -14.69 -4.14 -7.27
C GLU A 43 -14.75 -3.50 -5.89
N SER A 44 -15.45 -2.37 -5.80
CA SER A 44 -15.59 -1.61 -4.57
C SER A 44 -16.95 -1.79 -3.93
N ALA A 45 -16.99 -1.62 -2.60
CA ALA A 45 -18.19 -1.50 -1.80
C ALA A 45 -17.98 -0.41 -0.75
N GLY A 46 -19.08 0.16 -0.25
CA GLY A 46 -19.08 1.23 0.74
C GLY A 46 -19.88 2.45 0.29
N GLN A 47 -20.06 3.43 1.18
CA GLN A 47 -20.88 4.61 0.87
C GLN A 47 -20.24 5.52 -0.19
N SER A 48 -18.91 5.58 -0.24
CA SER A 48 -18.16 6.37 -1.23
C SER A 48 -17.87 5.62 -2.54
N GLY A 49 -18.25 4.34 -2.62
CA GLY A 49 -18.17 3.53 -3.85
C GLY A 49 -19.48 2.77 -4.04
N ALA A 50 -20.21 3.06 -5.12
CA ALA A 50 -21.42 2.29 -5.43
C ALA A 50 -21.06 0.81 -5.55
N LEU A 51 -21.89 -0.06 -4.98
CA LEU A 51 -21.75 -1.51 -5.11
C LEU A 51 -21.62 -1.89 -6.59
N GLY A 52 -20.57 -2.63 -6.94
CA GLY A 52 -20.26 -3.01 -8.32
C GLY A 52 -19.43 -2.00 -9.12
N GLN A 53 -19.13 -0.81 -8.59
CA GLN A 53 -18.13 0.09 -9.20
C GLN A 53 -16.74 -0.53 -9.04
N ARG A 54 -15.90 -0.37 -10.05
CA ARG A 54 -14.50 -0.77 -9.97
C ARG A 54 -13.64 0.46 -9.75
N LEU A 55 -12.68 0.35 -8.84
CA LEU A 55 -11.65 1.35 -8.61
C LEU A 55 -10.28 0.80 -9.01
N GLN A 56 -9.48 1.67 -9.58
CA GLN A 56 -8.11 1.38 -10.00
C GLN A 56 -7.15 2.43 -9.44
N ARG A 57 -5.86 2.12 -9.42
CA ARG A 57 -4.85 3.05 -8.89
C ARG A 57 -4.93 4.42 -9.56
N ASP A 58 -5.14 4.47 -10.85
CA ASP A 58 -5.13 5.73 -11.62
C ASP A 58 -6.34 6.63 -11.33
N ASP A 59 -7.41 6.13 -10.67
CA ASP A 59 -8.52 6.96 -10.20
C ASP A 59 -8.10 7.90 -9.06
N PHE A 60 -6.97 7.64 -8.42
CA PHE A 60 -6.42 8.43 -7.32
C PHE A 60 -5.28 9.38 -7.75
N ARG A 61 -5.01 9.49 -9.08
CA ARG A 61 -4.02 10.43 -9.60
C ARG A 61 -4.33 11.86 -9.19
N GLY A 62 -3.30 12.58 -8.75
CA GLY A 62 -3.44 13.95 -8.26
C GLY A 62 -3.68 14.05 -6.75
N SER A 63 -3.92 12.93 -6.06
CA SER A 63 -4.06 12.85 -4.59
C SER A 63 -3.22 11.72 -4.02
N TRP A 64 -2.90 11.79 -2.75
CA TRP A 64 -2.26 10.68 -2.05
C TRP A 64 -3.25 9.54 -1.85
N LEU A 65 -2.75 8.30 -1.91
CA LEU A 65 -3.53 7.10 -1.66
C LEU A 65 -2.92 6.29 -0.51
N VAL A 66 -3.72 6.06 0.51
CA VAL A 66 -3.44 5.10 1.58
C VAL A 66 -4.18 3.81 1.26
N LEU A 67 -3.44 2.82 0.77
CA LEU A 67 -3.97 1.50 0.41
C LEU A 67 -3.60 0.50 1.51
N TYR A 68 -4.58 0.10 2.34
CA TYR A 68 -4.32 -0.84 3.43
C TYR A 68 -4.94 -2.20 3.15
N PHE A 69 -4.15 -3.25 3.32
CA PHE A 69 -4.58 -4.65 3.23
C PHE A 69 -4.88 -5.19 4.63
N TYR A 70 -5.95 -5.98 4.75
CA TYR A 70 -6.35 -6.58 6.01
C TYR A 70 -6.86 -8.02 5.80
N PRO A 71 -6.70 -8.91 6.81
CA PRO A 71 -6.99 -10.33 6.65
C PRO A 71 -8.46 -10.65 6.38
N ARG A 72 -9.37 -10.12 7.21
CA ARG A 72 -10.76 -10.57 7.18
C ARG A 72 -11.68 -9.63 7.97
N GLU A 73 -12.84 -9.35 7.40
CA GLU A 73 -13.89 -8.57 8.04
C GLU A 73 -14.49 -9.26 9.27
N PHE A 74 -15.13 -8.44 10.12
CA PHE A 74 -15.77 -8.86 11.36
C PHE A 74 -14.83 -9.57 12.34
N THR A 75 -13.51 -9.42 12.21
CA THR A 75 -12.53 -9.81 13.21
C THR A 75 -12.13 -8.60 14.07
N SER A 76 -11.82 -8.82 15.34
CA SER A 76 -11.55 -7.73 16.29
C SER A 76 -10.45 -6.77 15.81
N GLY A 77 -9.35 -7.29 15.28
CA GLY A 77 -8.22 -6.47 14.80
C GLY A 77 -8.56 -5.67 13.54
N CYS A 78 -9.28 -6.26 12.57
CA CYS A 78 -9.65 -5.56 11.34
C CYS A 78 -10.74 -4.51 11.60
N THR A 79 -11.69 -4.81 12.48
CA THR A 79 -12.70 -3.83 12.93
C THR A 79 -12.05 -2.67 13.67
N LEU A 80 -11.07 -2.93 14.53
CA LEU A 80 -10.32 -1.89 15.23
C LEU A 80 -9.56 -0.98 14.27
N GLU A 81 -8.90 -1.55 13.25
CA GLU A 81 -8.18 -0.80 12.22
C GLU A 81 -9.12 0.07 11.37
N ALA A 82 -10.22 -0.52 10.87
CA ALA A 82 -11.21 0.20 10.08
C ALA A 82 -11.83 1.36 10.86
N ARG A 83 -12.18 1.13 12.12
CA ARG A 83 -12.67 2.20 13.04
C ARG A 83 -11.61 3.26 13.31
N GLY A 84 -10.33 2.90 13.36
CA GLY A 84 -9.22 3.84 13.48
C GLY A 84 -9.15 4.78 12.28
N PHE A 85 -9.18 4.25 11.06
CA PHE A 85 -9.24 5.04 9.83
C PHE A 85 -10.53 5.88 9.75
N GLN A 86 -11.69 5.32 10.11
CA GLN A 86 -12.95 6.06 10.11
C GLN A 86 -12.94 7.22 11.12
N ARG A 87 -12.46 7.00 12.33
CA ARG A 87 -12.35 8.06 13.36
C ARG A 87 -11.51 9.24 12.88
N ASP A 88 -10.40 8.95 12.20
CA ASP A 88 -9.44 9.95 11.75
C ASP A 88 -9.70 10.39 10.30
N LEU A 89 -10.78 9.89 9.66
CA LEU A 89 -11.04 10.06 8.23
C LEU A 89 -11.06 11.53 7.79
N SER A 90 -11.60 12.42 8.61
CA SER A 90 -11.67 13.86 8.32
C SER A 90 -10.31 14.56 8.22
N LEU A 91 -9.23 13.93 8.72
CA LEU A 91 -7.87 14.44 8.67
C LEU A 91 -7.16 14.10 7.35
N TYR A 92 -7.57 13.04 6.67
CA TYR A 92 -6.96 12.59 5.41
C TYR A 92 -7.17 13.56 4.24
N PRO A 93 -8.38 14.13 3.99
CA PRO A 93 -8.56 15.18 2.98
C PRO A 93 -7.74 16.44 3.23
N ALA A 94 -7.48 16.79 4.50
CA ALA A 94 -6.58 17.90 4.82
C ALA A 94 -5.12 17.63 4.42
N ALA A 95 -4.76 16.36 4.29
CA ALA A 95 -3.48 15.87 3.75
C ALA A 95 -3.60 15.47 2.26
N ASP A 96 -4.68 15.87 1.56
CA ASP A 96 -4.98 15.49 0.18
C ASP A 96 -4.86 13.97 -0.06
N ALA A 97 -5.35 13.16 0.87
CA ALA A 97 -5.21 11.72 0.86
C ALA A 97 -6.57 11.00 0.90
N ALA A 98 -6.68 9.94 0.10
CA ALA A 98 -7.77 8.98 0.14
C ALA A 98 -7.35 7.72 0.91
N VAL A 99 -8.28 7.12 1.65
CA VAL A 99 -8.09 5.83 2.33
C VAL A 99 -8.89 4.77 1.60
N VAL A 100 -8.26 3.62 1.33
CA VAL A 100 -8.87 2.48 0.64
C VAL A 100 -8.44 1.19 1.32
N GLY A 101 -9.40 0.34 1.70
CA GLY A 101 -9.12 -0.97 2.27
C GLY A 101 -9.21 -2.08 1.23
N VAL A 102 -8.41 -3.14 1.38
CA VAL A 102 -8.40 -4.31 0.49
C VAL A 102 -8.38 -5.60 1.30
N SER A 103 -9.29 -6.51 1.01
CA SER A 103 -9.22 -7.88 1.52
C SER A 103 -9.70 -8.91 0.50
N ALA A 104 -9.52 -10.20 0.83
CA ALA A 104 -10.03 -11.30 0.01
C ALA A 104 -11.54 -11.55 0.19
N ASP A 105 -12.20 -10.83 1.06
CA ASP A 105 -13.65 -10.93 1.24
C ASP A 105 -14.39 -10.41 -0.01
N GLY A 106 -15.59 -10.92 -0.25
CA GLY A 106 -16.44 -10.51 -1.39
C GLY A 106 -17.14 -9.17 -1.16
N SER A 107 -17.53 -8.50 -2.26
CA SER A 107 -18.14 -7.17 -2.24
C SER A 107 -19.43 -7.08 -1.41
N ASP A 108 -20.26 -8.11 -1.35
CA ASP A 108 -21.46 -8.14 -0.48
C ASP A 108 -21.08 -8.08 1.00
N LYS A 109 -20.00 -8.78 1.38
CA LYS A 109 -19.50 -8.78 2.75
C LYS A 109 -18.89 -7.43 3.10
N HIS A 110 -18.13 -6.83 2.16
CA HIS A 110 -17.64 -5.45 2.29
C HIS A 110 -18.77 -4.46 2.51
N ALA A 111 -19.83 -4.53 1.72
CA ALA A 111 -21.01 -3.66 1.86
C ALA A 111 -21.65 -3.80 3.26
N SER A 112 -21.78 -5.05 3.74
CA SER A 112 -22.32 -5.34 5.07
C SER A 112 -21.41 -4.78 6.17
N PHE A 113 -20.10 -4.92 6.03
CA PHE A 113 -19.12 -4.41 6.98
C PHE A 113 -19.10 -2.89 7.00
N CYS A 114 -19.07 -2.23 5.83
CA CYS A 114 -19.16 -0.77 5.74
C CYS A 114 -20.41 -0.24 6.43
N THR A 115 -21.57 -0.88 6.20
CA THR A 115 -22.83 -0.48 6.82
C THR A 115 -22.79 -0.67 8.34
N SER A 116 -22.30 -1.80 8.84
CA SER A 116 -22.27 -2.11 10.26
C SER A 116 -21.30 -1.23 11.05
N GLU A 117 -20.19 -0.83 10.43
CA GLU A 117 -19.14 -0.04 11.06
C GLU A 117 -19.23 1.46 10.73
N GLY A 118 -20.15 1.85 9.85
CA GLY A 118 -20.33 3.24 9.41
C GLY A 118 -19.11 3.78 8.67
N LEU A 119 -18.52 2.96 7.76
CA LEU A 119 -17.32 3.34 7.01
C LEU A 119 -17.68 4.21 5.81
N ASP A 120 -17.08 5.39 5.71
CA ASP A 120 -17.28 6.37 4.63
C ASP A 120 -16.16 6.31 3.56
N PHE A 121 -15.29 5.33 3.60
CA PHE A 121 -14.25 5.06 2.60
C PHE A 121 -14.47 3.70 1.93
N PRO A 122 -13.97 3.50 0.68
CA PRO A 122 -14.22 2.27 -0.07
C PRO A 122 -13.40 1.08 0.44
N LEU A 123 -14.04 -0.10 0.39
CA LEU A 123 -13.36 -1.39 0.55
C LEU A 123 -13.37 -2.12 -0.79
N LEU A 124 -12.23 -2.72 -1.15
CA LEU A 124 -12.01 -3.40 -2.43
C LEU A 124 -11.89 -4.91 -2.25
N SER A 125 -12.61 -5.64 -3.08
CA SER A 125 -12.64 -7.11 -3.09
C SER A 125 -11.53 -7.67 -3.96
N ASP A 126 -10.62 -8.46 -3.36
CA ASP A 126 -9.49 -9.16 -4.01
C ASP A 126 -9.58 -10.68 -3.77
N PRO A 127 -10.64 -11.36 -4.26
CA PRO A 127 -10.82 -12.79 -4.06
C PRO A 127 -9.65 -13.56 -4.72
N GLY A 128 -9.00 -14.44 -3.92
CA GLY A 128 -7.82 -15.17 -4.36
C GLY A 128 -6.51 -14.38 -4.29
N GLY A 129 -6.54 -13.11 -3.86
CA GLY A 129 -5.36 -12.33 -3.50
C GLY A 129 -4.47 -11.95 -4.66
N ALA A 130 -5.04 -11.68 -5.85
CA ALA A 130 -4.24 -11.33 -7.03
C ALA A 130 -3.45 -10.04 -6.81
N VAL A 131 -4.10 -8.99 -6.31
CA VAL A 131 -3.47 -7.70 -5.98
C VAL A 131 -2.64 -7.81 -4.71
N SER A 132 -3.15 -8.49 -3.68
CA SER A 132 -2.40 -8.72 -2.44
C SER A 132 -1.04 -9.38 -2.69
N LYS A 133 -0.93 -10.29 -3.68
CA LYS A 133 0.34 -10.90 -4.09
C LYS A 133 1.32 -9.89 -4.68
N LEU A 134 0.83 -8.97 -5.52
CA LEU A 134 1.66 -7.91 -6.12
C LEU A 134 2.26 -6.98 -5.08
N TYR A 135 1.55 -6.78 -3.96
CA TYR A 135 1.98 -5.97 -2.83
C TYR A 135 2.74 -6.75 -1.75
N GLY A 136 3.01 -8.04 -1.96
CA GLY A 136 3.68 -8.89 -0.96
C GLY A 136 2.87 -9.07 0.32
N ALA A 137 1.56 -8.94 0.23
CA ALA A 137 0.61 -8.99 1.33
C ALA A 137 -0.33 -10.20 1.26
N TRP A 138 0.16 -11.37 0.80
CA TRP A 138 -0.70 -12.55 0.62
C TRP A 138 -0.17 -13.81 1.30
N ILE A 139 -0.90 -14.32 2.26
CA ILE A 139 -0.76 -15.69 2.79
C ILE A 139 -2.13 -16.37 2.66
N PRO A 140 -2.29 -17.32 1.73
CA PRO A 140 -3.60 -17.92 1.49
C PRO A 140 -4.25 -18.46 2.77
N PRO A 141 -5.56 -18.24 2.95
CA PRO A 141 -6.49 -17.55 2.05
C PRO A 141 -6.70 -16.05 2.36
N PHE A 142 -5.77 -15.39 3.06
CA PHE A 142 -5.96 -14.04 3.58
C PHE A 142 -4.88 -13.06 3.13
N SER A 143 -5.29 -11.81 2.93
CA SER A 143 -4.36 -10.69 2.86
C SER A 143 -3.68 -10.46 4.22
N GLN A 144 -2.46 -9.96 4.20
CA GLN A 144 -1.71 -9.60 5.41
C GLN A 144 -1.94 -8.12 5.73
N ARG A 145 -1.78 -7.75 7.01
CA ARG A 145 -1.99 -6.38 7.48
C ARG A 145 -0.79 -5.50 7.11
N HIS A 146 -0.81 -5.02 5.88
CA HIS A 146 0.20 -4.13 5.31
C HIS A 146 -0.46 -2.89 4.73
N THR A 147 0.21 -1.75 4.79
CA THR A 147 -0.30 -0.50 4.23
C THR A 147 0.77 0.15 3.36
N PHE A 148 0.32 0.75 2.27
CA PHE A 148 1.15 1.40 1.27
C PHE A 148 0.66 2.83 1.06
N VAL A 149 1.59 3.79 1.12
CA VAL A 149 1.33 5.20 0.87
C VAL A 149 1.87 5.54 -0.51
N ILE A 150 1.00 5.95 -1.40
CA ILE A 150 1.25 6.21 -2.82
C ILE A 150 1.01 7.69 -3.07
N ASP A 151 1.95 8.36 -3.73
CA ASP A 151 1.87 9.78 -4.02
C ASP A 151 0.94 10.11 -5.21
N PRO A 152 0.66 11.41 -5.49
CA PRO A 152 -0.20 11.84 -6.60
C PRO A 152 0.25 11.37 -7.98
N ASP A 153 1.54 11.04 -8.16
CA ASP A 153 2.10 10.49 -9.40
C ASP A 153 2.04 8.95 -9.45
N GLY A 154 1.45 8.32 -8.43
CA GLY A 154 1.33 6.86 -8.33
C GLY A 154 2.62 6.16 -7.87
N ILE A 155 3.57 6.91 -7.33
CA ILE A 155 4.84 6.36 -6.81
C ILE A 155 4.66 5.92 -5.36
N LEU A 156 5.14 4.74 -5.03
CA LEU A 156 5.13 4.21 -3.66
C LEU A 156 6.15 4.93 -2.79
N ARG A 157 5.69 5.65 -1.77
CA ARG A 157 6.57 6.46 -0.89
C ARG A 157 6.80 5.88 0.48
N ALA A 158 5.83 5.14 1.01
CA ALA A 158 6.00 4.46 2.29
C ALA A 158 5.25 3.12 2.31
N ARG A 159 5.69 2.22 3.19
CA ARG A 159 5.05 0.93 3.44
C ARG A 159 5.15 0.56 4.91
N PHE A 160 4.07 0.03 5.44
CA PHE A 160 3.96 -0.48 6.80
C PHE A 160 3.66 -1.97 6.73
N VAL A 161 4.44 -2.77 7.43
CA VAL A 161 4.37 -4.24 7.36
C VAL A 161 4.02 -4.81 8.73
N GLY A 162 2.95 -5.58 8.80
CA GLY A 162 2.53 -6.20 10.06
C GLY A 162 2.09 -5.20 11.13
N VAL A 163 1.25 -4.25 10.76
CA VAL A 163 0.91 -3.08 11.59
C VAL A 163 0.07 -3.41 12.83
N ASN A 164 0.18 -2.55 13.85
CA ASN A 164 -0.70 -2.59 15.03
C ASN A 164 -1.99 -1.82 14.73
N PRO A 165 -3.16 -2.48 14.67
CA PRO A 165 -4.41 -1.85 14.28
C PRO A 165 -4.89 -0.73 15.21
N SER A 166 -4.40 -0.66 16.46
CA SER A 166 -4.87 0.32 17.44
C SER A 166 -4.35 1.74 17.23
N VAL A 167 -3.20 1.90 16.58
CA VAL A 167 -2.51 3.19 16.39
C VAL A 167 -2.25 3.51 14.93
N HIS A 168 -2.52 2.57 14.04
CA HIS A 168 -2.04 2.59 12.66
C HIS A 168 -2.51 3.81 11.86
N SER A 169 -3.76 4.23 11.98
CA SER A 169 -4.26 5.43 11.27
C SER A 169 -3.43 6.68 11.59
N GLN A 170 -3.02 6.85 12.85
CA GLN A 170 -2.21 7.99 13.27
C GLN A 170 -0.75 7.89 12.79
N GLU A 171 -0.18 6.67 12.75
CA GLU A 171 1.15 6.43 12.17
C GLU A 171 1.18 6.81 10.68
N VAL A 172 0.14 6.44 9.93
CA VAL A 172 -0.01 6.80 8.51
C VAL A 172 -0.15 8.31 8.33
N LEU A 173 -0.97 8.98 9.12
CA LEU A 173 -1.13 10.46 9.07
C LEU A 173 0.19 11.18 9.35
N SER A 174 0.94 10.74 10.36
CA SER A 174 2.26 11.29 10.67
C SER A 174 3.22 11.17 9.48
N THR A 175 3.24 9.99 8.87
CA THR A 175 4.09 9.74 7.68
C THR A 175 3.67 10.58 6.48
N LEU A 176 2.36 10.75 6.23
CA LEU A 176 1.86 11.64 5.17
C LEU A 176 2.33 13.08 5.38
N GLN A 177 2.28 13.59 6.61
CA GLN A 177 2.76 14.94 6.94
C GLN A 177 4.27 15.09 6.67
N GLU A 178 5.06 14.07 7.00
CA GLU A 178 6.52 14.08 6.75
C GLU A 178 6.86 14.03 5.25
N LEU A 179 6.06 13.32 4.44
CA LEU A 179 6.28 13.17 3.00
C LEU A 179 5.87 14.40 2.17
N GLN A 180 5.06 15.30 2.75
CA GLN A 180 4.50 16.48 2.07
C GLN A 180 5.30 17.77 2.38
N VAL A 181 6.40 17.68 3.12
CA VAL A 181 7.26 18.83 3.51
C VAL A 181 8.31 19.18 2.46
#